data_ebf3b28003c239e6e0f1ba79e071ff4b
#
_entry.id   ebf3b28003c239e6e0f1ba79e071ff4b
#
_cell.length_a   1.000
_cell.length_b   1.000
_cell.length_c   1.000
_cell.angle_alpha   90.00
_cell.angle_beta   90.00
_cell.angle_gamma   90.00
#
_symmetry.space_group_name_H-M   'P 1'
#
loop_
_entity.id
_entity.type
_entity.pdbx_description
1 polymer ?
#
loop_
_entity_poly.entity_id
_entity_poly.type
_entity_poly.pdbx_seq_one_letter_code
_entity_poly.pdbx_strand_id
1 'polypeptide(L)'
;MQYIIPHYYKKFVCIGGDCPDTCCAGWQIMIDPASLKKYRQIKGRLGSRLHNEIDWEEGAFRQYEKRCAFLNEENLCDLYIEGNGSGMFCKTCRLYPRHVEEFEGLREISLSLSCPEAANLILGCEEPVRFLEAENPDREETYEEFDFFLFTKLEDARTLIFQILQNREYPIRLRMAIVLALAHDLQERIDKNALFEIDGLLKRYEKERVWTWFQEKLDNLDTEAKTQQEVCGNLFVICLLYTSPSPRDGATSR
;
A
#
# COMPACT_ATOMS: atom_id res chain seq x y z
N MET A 1 12.33 -2.09 -17.56
CA MET A 1 11.45 -2.08 -16.36
C MET A 1 10.09 -1.56 -16.77
N GLN A 2 9.06 -2.39 -16.61
CA GLN A 2 7.66 -1.99 -16.79
C GLN A 2 7.16 -1.32 -15.50
N TYR A 3 6.34 -0.27 -15.63
CA TYR A 3 5.73 0.43 -14.51
C TYR A 3 4.22 0.33 -14.59
N ILE A 4 3.58 0.02 -13.46
CA ILE A 4 2.13 0.02 -13.30
C ILE A 4 1.75 0.99 -12.20
N ILE A 5 0.85 1.94 -12.53
CA ILE A 5 0.33 2.93 -11.58
C ILE A 5 -1.19 3.03 -11.71
N PRO A 6 -1.95 3.25 -10.64
CA PRO A 6 -3.37 3.55 -10.74
C PRO A 6 -3.59 4.91 -11.39
N HIS A 7 -4.65 5.06 -12.19
CA HIS A 7 -4.91 6.26 -12.99
C HIS A 7 -5.01 7.56 -12.18
N TYR A 8 -5.40 7.47 -10.90
CA TYR A 8 -5.46 8.62 -10.00
C TYR A 8 -4.09 9.03 -9.43
N TYR A 9 -3.08 8.20 -9.54
CA TYR A 9 -1.76 8.42 -8.92
C TYR A 9 -1.15 9.79 -9.22
N LYS A 10 -1.24 10.24 -10.48
CA LYS A 10 -0.69 11.53 -10.91
C LYS A 10 -1.45 12.75 -10.38
N LYS A 11 -2.64 12.55 -9.81
CA LYS A 11 -3.44 13.62 -9.20
C LYS A 11 -3.00 13.92 -7.76
N PHE A 12 -2.19 13.05 -7.16
CA PHE A 12 -1.74 13.24 -5.79
C PHE A 12 -0.76 14.42 -5.68
N VAL A 13 -1.11 15.37 -4.81
CA VAL A 13 -0.28 16.51 -4.42
C VAL A 13 -0.30 16.62 -2.90
N CYS A 14 0.88 16.67 -2.27
CA CYS A 14 0.96 16.87 -0.82
C CYS A 14 0.52 18.28 -0.46
N ILE A 15 -0.40 18.41 0.51
CA ILE A 15 -0.95 19.68 0.98
C ILE A 15 -0.11 20.33 2.11
N GLY A 16 1.01 19.73 2.48
CA GLY A 16 2.00 20.31 3.41
C GLY A 16 1.42 20.67 4.78
N GLY A 17 1.54 21.94 5.18
CA GLY A 17 1.07 22.44 6.47
C GLY A 17 -0.46 22.38 6.66
N ASP A 18 -1.23 22.32 5.60
CA ASP A 18 -2.69 22.21 5.66
C ASP A 18 -3.17 20.77 5.96
N CYS A 19 -2.22 19.82 6.09
CA CYS A 19 -2.55 18.42 6.35
C CYS A 19 -3.10 18.23 7.77
N PRO A 20 -4.30 17.66 7.94
CA PRO A 20 -4.89 17.45 9.27
C PRO A 20 -4.16 16.41 10.11
N ASP A 21 -3.40 15.50 9.45
CA ASP A 21 -2.65 14.44 10.09
C ASP A 21 -1.29 14.26 9.40
N THR A 22 -0.29 15.00 9.87
CA THR A 22 1.02 15.06 9.23
C THR A 22 1.78 13.74 9.31
N CYS A 23 2.32 13.30 8.18
CA CYS A 23 3.21 12.13 8.11
C CYS A 23 4.56 12.32 8.84
N CYS A 24 4.85 13.49 9.36
CA CYS A 24 6.02 13.79 10.17
C CYS A 24 5.79 13.56 11.67
N ALA A 25 4.67 12.92 12.05
CA ALA A 25 4.33 12.62 13.43
C ALA A 25 3.79 11.20 13.59
N GLY A 26 3.87 10.65 14.80
CA GLY A 26 3.24 9.38 15.17
C GLY A 26 4.04 8.11 14.88
N TRP A 27 5.11 8.17 14.10
CA TRP A 27 5.95 7.02 13.75
C TRP A 27 7.42 7.42 13.56
N GLN A 28 8.33 6.47 13.73
CA GLN A 28 9.76 6.71 13.58
C GLN A 28 10.15 6.77 12.09
N ILE A 29 10.76 7.88 11.67
CA ILE A 29 11.18 8.09 10.29
C ILE A 29 12.60 7.61 10.12
N MET A 30 12.75 6.45 9.48
CA MET A 30 14.03 5.85 9.16
C MET A 30 14.70 6.56 7.98
N ILE A 31 16.00 6.73 8.07
CA ILE A 31 16.82 7.41 7.08
C ILE A 31 17.68 6.36 6.36
N ASP A 32 17.60 6.32 5.05
CA ASP A 32 18.39 5.42 4.23
C ASP A 32 19.90 5.72 4.30
N PRO A 33 20.78 4.71 4.10
CA PRO A 33 22.23 4.87 4.24
C PRO A 33 22.83 5.95 3.35
N ALA A 34 22.28 6.16 2.13
CA ALA A 34 22.75 7.17 1.21
C ALA A 34 22.45 8.58 1.75
N SER A 35 21.25 8.77 2.30
CA SER A 35 20.84 10.03 2.96
C SER A 35 21.66 10.30 4.23
N LEU A 36 21.91 9.27 5.06
CA LEU A 36 22.79 9.42 6.24
C LEU A 36 24.20 9.86 5.84
N LYS A 37 24.77 9.26 4.80
CA LYS A 37 26.07 9.66 4.26
C LYS A 37 26.06 11.10 3.76
N LYS A 38 25.02 11.52 3.07
CA LYS A 38 24.81 12.89 2.61
C LYS A 38 24.72 13.86 3.77
N TYR A 39 23.91 13.57 4.79
CA TYR A 39 23.69 14.46 5.94
C TYR A 39 24.95 14.67 6.76
N ARG A 40 25.84 13.69 6.89
CA ARG A 40 27.16 13.84 7.52
C ARG A 40 28.06 14.85 6.83
N GLN A 41 27.85 15.12 5.55
CA GLN A 41 28.69 16.03 4.76
C GLN A 41 28.19 17.48 4.80
N ILE A 42 26.94 17.71 5.22
CA ILE A 42 26.35 19.04 5.30
C ILE A 42 27.00 19.82 6.43
N LYS A 43 27.39 21.05 6.15
CA LYS A 43 28.03 21.94 7.12
C LYS A 43 27.18 23.18 7.39
N GLY A 44 27.59 23.99 8.33
CA GLY A 44 26.87 25.19 8.76
C GLY A 44 25.70 24.87 9.70
N ARG A 45 24.77 25.81 9.82
CA ARG A 45 23.64 25.70 10.76
C ARG A 45 22.81 24.45 10.54
N LEU A 46 22.43 24.15 9.30
CA LEU A 46 21.66 22.95 8.98
C LEU A 46 22.45 21.67 9.29
N GLY A 47 23.75 21.64 8.99
CA GLY A 47 24.62 20.51 9.32
C GLY A 47 24.70 20.23 10.82
N SER A 48 24.84 21.27 11.64
CA SER A 48 24.84 21.14 13.11
C SER A 48 23.49 20.64 13.62
N ARG A 49 22.38 21.13 13.06
CA ARG A 49 21.03 20.66 13.40
C ARG A 49 20.84 19.18 13.02
N LEU A 50 21.22 18.77 11.82
CA LEU A 50 21.19 17.39 11.38
C LEU A 50 22.01 16.49 12.31
N HIS A 51 23.18 16.93 12.74
CA HIS A 51 24.01 16.14 13.65
C HIS A 51 23.33 15.90 15.00
N ASN A 52 22.61 16.86 15.53
CA ASN A 52 21.93 16.78 16.82
C ASN A 52 20.58 16.05 16.75
N GLU A 53 19.86 16.19 15.62
CA GLU A 53 18.48 15.73 15.48
C GLU A 53 18.35 14.37 14.76
N ILE A 54 19.47 13.75 14.44
CA ILE A 54 19.50 12.37 13.93
C ILE A 54 20.03 11.45 15.03
N ASP A 55 19.32 10.36 15.25
CA ASP A 55 19.88 9.20 15.94
C ASP A 55 20.72 8.41 14.94
N TRP A 56 22.05 8.54 15.10
CA TRP A 56 23.00 7.95 14.15
C TRP A 56 23.22 6.45 14.37
N GLU A 57 22.84 5.91 15.52
CA GLU A 57 22.92 4.47 15.81
C GLU A 57 21.73 3.76 15.17
N GLU A 58 20.53 4.31 15.35
CA GLU A 58 19.32 3.76 14.76
C GLU A 58 19.12 4.17 13.30
N GLY A 59 19.77 5.24 12.85
CA GLY A 59 19.57 5.78 11.50
C GLY A 59 18.20 6.42 11.32
N ALA A 60 17.71 7.17 12.30
CA ALA A 60 16.39 7.76 12.30
C ALA A 60 16.40 9.24 12.70
N PHE A 61 15.39 10.00 12.28
CA PHE A 61 15.18 11.33 12.84
C PHE A 61 14.67 11.22 14.26
N ARG A 62 15.22 12.05 15.18
CA ARG A 62 14.70 12.17 16.54
C ARG A 62 13.28 12.71 16.54
N GLN A 63 12.53 12.32 17.55
CA GLN A 63 11.17 12.80 17.76
C GLN A 63 11.02 13.41 19.13
N TYR A 64 10.28 14.50 19.19
CA TYR A 64 9.86 15.17 20.41
C TYR A 64 8.33 15.15 20.43
N GLU A 65 7.75 14.61 21.49
CA GLU A 65 6.29 14.44 21.60
C GLU A 65 5.66 13.74 20.38
N LYS A 66 6.34 12.73 19.88
CA LYS A 66 5.98 11.97 18.67
C LYS A 66 6.02 12.77 17.36
N ARG A 67 6.63 13.95 17.34
CA ARG A 67 6.82 14.79 16.16
C ARG A 67 8.27 14.75 15.71
N CYS A 68 8.51 14.69 14.41
CA CYS A 68 9.86 14.78 13.85
C CYS A 68 10.54 16.09 14.29
N ALA A 69 11.80 16.03 14.66
CA ALA A 69 12.61 17.19 15.06
C ALA A 69 12.71 18.30 14.00
N PHE A 70 12.39 17.97 12.74
CA PHE A 70 12.35 18.94 11.62
C PHE A 70 10.93 19.41 11.29
N LEU A 71 9.91 19.01 12.02
CA LEU A 71 8.55 19.52 11.86
C LEU A 71 8.36 20.76 12.75
N ASN A 72 8.16 21.93 12.14
CA ASN A 72 7.99 23.19 12.85
C ASN A 72 6.55 23.39 13.38
N GLU A 73 6.30 24.53 13.99
CA GLU A 73 5.01 24.88 14.60
C GLU A 73 3.90 25.08 13.55
N GLU A 74 4.25 25.46 12.34
CA GLU A 74 3.33 25.60 11.20
C GLU A 74 3.07 24.27 10.46
N ASN A 75 3.48 23.11 11.04
CA ASN A 75 3.43 21.79 10.40
C ASN A 75 4.18 21.70 9.06
N LEU A 76 5.19 22.53 8.87
CA LEU A 76 6.08 22.49 7.71
C LEU A 76 7.41 21.84 8.08
N CYS A 77 8.09 21.27 7.07
CA CYS A 77 9.36 20.59 7.26
C CYS A 77 10.52 21.58 7.10
N ASP A 78 11.22 21.89 8.19
CA ASP A 78 12.40 22.76 8.17
C ASP A 78 13.55 22.19 7.32
N LEU A 79 13.66 20.86 7.24
CA LEU A 79 14.64 20.23 6.36
C LEU A 79 14.40 20.59 4.88
N TYR A 80 13.14 20.72 4.49
CA TYR A 80 12.75 21.20 3.15
C TYR A 80 13.03 22.68 2.99
N ILE A 81 12.67 23.49 3.99
CA ILE A 81 12.79 24.97 3.95
C ILE A 81 14.27 25.38 3.96
N GLU A 82 15.04 24.91 4.96
CA GLU A 82 16.44 25.25 5.14
C GLU A 82 17.35 24.60 4.07
N GLY A 83 16.92 23.46 3.52
CA GLY A 83 17.69 22.68 2.54
C GLY A 83 17.40 22.99 1.08
N ASN A 84 16.58 24.01 0.78
CA ASN A 84 16.15 24.40 -0.56
C ASN A 84 15.40 23.30 -1.34
N GLY A 85 14.48 22.60 -0.67
CA GLY A 85 13.52 21.74 -1.33
C GLY A 85 13.67 20.24 -1.07
N SER A 86 12.93 19.45 -1.85
CA SER A 86 12.80 18.00 -1.69
C SER A 86 14.10 17.20 -1.87
N GLY A 87 15.12 17.83 -2.45
CA GLY A 87 16.47 17.26 -2.55
C GLY A 87 17.08 16.88 -1.19
N MET A 88 16.63 17.52 -0.11
CA MET A 88 17.08 17.21 1.25
C MET A 88 16.33 16.05 1.92
N PHE A 89 15.23 15.60 1.37
CA PHE A 89 14.49 14.47 1.94
C PHE A 89 15.29 13.17 1.85
N CYS A 90 15.20 12.35 2.91
CA CYS A 90 15.61 10.96 2.84
C CYS A 90 14.63 10.16 1.97
N LYS A 91 14.98 8.91 1.65
CA LYS A 91 14.15 8.04 0.79
C LYS A 91 12.73 7.92 1.35
N THR A 92 12.58 7.69 2.65
CA THR A 92 11.29 7.58 3.34
C THR A 92 10.42 8.83 3.15
N CYS A 93 10.95 10.02 3.48
CA CYS A 93 10.22 11.29 3.36
C CYS A 93 9.84 11.62 1.90
N ARG A 94 10.69 11.24 0.95
CA ARG A 94 10.47 11.52 -0.48
C ARG A 94 9.44 10.58 -1.10
N LEU A 95 9.42 9.31 -0.67
CA LEU A 95 8.51 8.31 -1.23
C LEU A 95 7.12 8.39 -0.62
N TYR A 96 6.99 8.60 0.69
CA TYR A 96 5.68 8.64 1.34
C TYR A 96 4.74 9.67 0.67
N PRO A 97 3.49 9.36 0.43
CA PRO A 97 2.76 8.12 0.71
C PRO A 97 2.81 7.07 -0.42
N ARG A 98 3.81 7.13 -1.27
CA ARG A 98 3.98 6.20 -2.37
C ARG A 98 4.49 4.87 -1.84
N HIS A 99 3.78 3.80 -2.20
CA HIS A 99 4.18 2.43 -1.97
C HIS A 99 4.69 1.86 -3.28
N VAL A 100 5.87 1.27 -3.25
CA VAL A 100 6.56 0.74 -4.43
C VAL A 100 6.84 -0.73 -4.19
N GLU A 101 6.29 -1.59 -5.04
CA GLU A 101 6.59 -3.01 -5.10
C GLU A 101 7.39 -3.30 -6.36
N GLU A 102 8.44 -4.08 -6.21
CA GLU A 102 9.33 -4.46 -7.30
C GLU A 102 9.31 -5.97 -7.48
N PHE A 103 9.04 -6.37 -8.72
CA PHE A 103 9.09 -7.74 -9.19
C PHE A 103 10.09 -7.80 -10.34
N GLU A 104 10.38 -8.98 -10.83
CA GLU A 104 11.29 -9.15 -11.96
C GLU A 104 10.73 -8.47 -13.22
N GLY A 105 11.40 -7.41 -13.65
CA GLY A 105 10.99 -6.61 -14.81
C GLY A 105 9.79 -5.67 -14.61
N LEU A 106 9.13 -5.70 -13.43
CA LEU A 106 7.92 -4.94 -13.13
C LEU A 106 8.07 -4.12 -11.85
N ARG A 107 7.62 -2.88 -11.88
CA ARG A 107 7.48 -2.02 -10.70
C ARG A 107 6.07 -1.48 -10.60
N GLU A 108 5.39 -1.78 -9.51
CA GLU A 108 4.07 -1.26 -9.19
C GLU A 108 4.18 -0.12 -8.18
N ILE A 109 3.48 0.97 -8.44
CA ILE A 109 3.48 2.11 -7.53
C ILE A 109 2.04 2.47 -7.20
N SER A 110 1.73 2.52 -5.92
CA SER A 110 0.42 2.91 -5.39
C SER A 110 0.53 4.04 -4.37
N LEU A 111 -0.59 4.45 -3.78
CA LEU A 111 -0.65 5.41 -2.69
C LEU A 111 -1.21 4.76 -1.43
N SER A 112 -0.59 5.04 -0.29
CA SER A 112 -1.05 4.52 1.01
C SER A 112 -2.25 5.31 1.53
N LEU A 113 -3.27 4.58 1.99
CA LEU A 113 -4.44 5.15 2.68
C LEU A 113 -4.10 5.80 4.04
N SER A 114 -2.88 5.61 4.54
CA SER A 114 -2.42 6.25 5.77
C SER A 114 -2.16 7.76 5.61
N CYS A 115 -2.12 8.27 4.37
CA CYS A 115 -2.08 9.70 4.10
C CYS A 115 -3.50 10.22 3.86
N PRO A 116 -3.97 11.24 4.62
CA PRO A 116 -5.32 11.79 4.46
C PRO A 116 -5.62 12.23 3.03
N GLU A 117 -4.70 12.91 2.38
CA GLU A 117 -4.89 13.38 1.00
C GLU A 117 -4.93 12.23 -0.02
N ALA A 118 -4.09 11.22 0.15
CA ALA A 118 -4.16 10.01 -0.67
C ALA A 118 -5.47 9.25 -0.42
N ALA A 119 -5.91 9.16 0.85
CA ALA A 119 -7.18 8.53 1.20
C ALA A 119 -8.37 9.28 0.58
N ASN A 120 -8.40 10.60 0.65
CA ASN A 120 -9.43 11.42 -0.01
C ASN A 120 -9.47 11.16 -1.51
N LEU A 121 -8.31 11.12 -2.16
CA LEU A 121 -8.20 10.86 -3.59
C LEU A 121 -8.68 9.45 -3.97
N ILE A 122 -8.33 8.44 -3.19
CA ILE A 122 -8.69 7.03 -3.45
C ILE A 122 -10.18 6.79 -3.16
N LEU A 123 -10.66 7.22 -1.99
CA LEU A 123 -12.03 6.98 -1.54
C LEU A 123 -13.04 7.85 -2.29
N GLY A 124 -12.62 9.05 -2.72
CA GLY A 124 -13.43 9.95 -3.55
C GLY A 124 -13.45 9.58 -5.04
N CYS A 125 -12.74 8.53 -5.46
CA CYS A 125 -12.72 8.10 -6.86
C CYS A 125 -14.03 7.41 -7.23
N GLU A 126 -14.86 8.10 -8.02
CA GLU A 126 -16.14 7.56 -8.48
C GLU A 126 -15.99 6.60 -9.67
N GLU A 127 -14.96 6.81 -10.48
CA GLU A 127 -14.67 5.96 -11.63
C GLU A 127 -14.06 4.61 -11.18
N PRO A 128 -14.28 3.53 -11.96
CA PRO A 128 -13.53 2.28 -11.75
C PRO A 128 -12.01 2.53 -11.85
N VAL A 129 -11.27 1.94 -10.94
CA VAL A 129 -9.80 2.03 -10.95
C VAL A 129 -9.26 1.35 -12.19
N ARG A 130 -8.40 2.07 -12.92
CA ARG A 130 -7.66 1.57 -14.08
C ARG A 130 -6.17 1.68 -13.80
N PHE A 131 -5.41 0.72 -14.27
CA PHE A 131 -3.96 0.73 -14.16
C PHE A 131 -3.36 1.22 -15.47
N LEU A 132 -2.43 2.16 -15.35
CA LEU A 132 -1.68 2.73 -16.47
C LEU A 132 -0.30 2.07 -16.49
N GLU A 133 0.09 1.63 -17.66
CA GLU A 133 1.38 1.01 -17.91
C GLU A 133 2.31 2.01 -18.59
N ALA A 134 3.58 1.94 -18.25
CA ALA A 134 4.64 2.72 -18.89
C ALA A 134 5.96 1.93 -18.87
N GLU A 135 6.76 2.09 -19.87
CA GLU A 135 8.13 1.55 -19.89
C GLU A 135 9.12 2.66 -19.50
N ASN A 136 10.10 2.28 -18.70
CA ASN A 136 11.21 3.15 -18.32
C ASN A 136 12.52 2.35 -18.48
N PRO A 137 13.61 2.98 -18.98
CA PRO A 137 14.92 2.35 -19.11
C PRO A 137 15.65 2.09 -17.79
N ASP A 138 14.97 2.15 -16.66
CA ASP A 138 15.56 1.80 -15.37
C ASP A 138 16.10 0.37 -15.38
N ARG A 139 17.13 0.15 -14.58
CA ARG A 139 17.72 -1.18 -14.44
C ARG A 139 16.69 -2.13 -13.83
N GLU A 140 16.54 -3.28 -14.48
CA GLU A 140 15.74 -4.39 -13.95
C GLU A 140 16.52 -5.07 -12.81
N GLU A 141 15.81 -5.38 -11.72
CA GLU A 141 16.32 -6.24 -10.67
C GLU A 141 15.89 -7.68 -10.98
N THR A 142 16.80 -8.62 -10.79
CA THR A 142 16.54 -10.06 -10.98
C THR A 142 16.59 -10.74 -9.62
N TYR A 143 15.67 -11.65 -9.38
CA TYR A 143 15.55 -12.40 -8.12
C TYR A 143 15.81 -13.88 -8.40
N GLU A 144 16.78 -14.47 -7.71
CA GLU A 144 17.21 -15.86 -7.94
C GLU A 144 16.11 -16.92 -7.71
N GLU A 145 15.11 -16.60 -6.86
CA GLU A 145 14.04 -17.54 -6.48
C GLU A 145 12.65 -17.03 -6.93
N PHE A 146 12.56 -16.24 -8.02
CA PHE A 146 11.28 -15.72 -8.46
C PHE A 146 10.47 -16.79 -9.21
N ASP A 147 9.33 -17.21 -8.61
CA ASP A 147 8.38 -18.11 -9.27
C ASP A 147 7.47 -17.34 -10.23
N PHE A 148 7.94 -17.24 -11.47
CA PHE A 148 7.24 -16.55 -12.55
C PHE A 148 5.87 -17.16 -12.86
N PHE A 149 5.74 -18.49 -12.73
CA PHE A 149 4.47 -19.14 -13.01
C PHE A 149 3.43 -18.83 -11.95
N LEU A 150 3.79 -18.92 -10.68
CA LEU A 150 2.92 -18.50 -9.56
C LEU A 150 2.56 -17.01 -9.69
N PHE A 151 3.53 -16.16 -9.99
CA PHE A 151 3.31 -14.72 -10.15
C PHE A 151 2.24 -14.43 -11.22
N THR A 152 2.36 -15.03 -12.41
CA THR A 152 1.37 -14.87 -13.48
C THR A 152 -0.03 -15.30 -13.06
N LYS A 153 -0.15 -16.43 -12.32
CA LYS A 153 -1.45 -16.89 -11.82
C LYS A 153 -2.05 -15.96 -10.78
N LEU A 154 -1.23 -15.34 -9.95
CA LEU A 154 -1.68 -14.34 -8.98
C LEU A 154 -2.10 -13.03 -9.66
N GLU A 155 -1.45 -12.62 -10.76
CA GLU A 155 -1.88 -11.47 -11.56
C GLU A 155 -3.24 -11.69 -12.22
N ASP A 156 -3.46 -12.88 -12.80
CA ASP A 156 -4.76 -13.26 -13.37
C ASP A 156 -5.86 -13.21 -12.29
N ALA A 157 -5.57 -13.79 -11.12
CA ALA A 157 -6.49 -13.78 -9.97
C ALA A 157 -6.76 -12.36 -9.47
N ARG A 158 -5.74 -11.50 -9.38
CA ARG A 158 -5.87 -10.09 -8.99
C ARG A 158 -6.78 -9.33 -9.95
N THR A 159 -6.64 -9.58 -11.25
CA THR A 159 -7.49 -8.96 -12.26
C THR A 159 -8.96 -9.31 -12.04
N LEU A 160 -9.28 -10.57 -11.78
CA LEU A 160 -10.63 -11.00 -11.45
C LEU A 160 -11.14 -10.40 -10.13
N ILE A 161 -10.28 -10.32 -9.10
CA ILE A 161 -10.59 -9.66 -7.83
C ILE A 161 -11.00 -8.20 -8.04
N PHE A 162 -10.27 -7.45 -8.86
CA PHE A 162 -10.64 -6.07 -9.20
C PHE A 162 -11.99 -6.00 -9.92
N GLN A 163 -12.26 -6.89 -10.86
CA GLN A 163 -13.54 -6.95 -11.55
C GLN A 163 -14.70 -7.18 -10.57
N ILE A 164 -14.54 -8.14 -9.66
CA ILE A 164 -15.56 -8.47 -8.64
C ILE A 164 -15.76 -7.26 -7.70
N LEU A 165 -14.69 -6.67 -7.15
CA LEU A 165 -14.78 -5.57 -6.20
C LEU A 165 -15.34 -4.29 -6.83
N GLN A 166 -15.10 -4.07 -8.11
CA GLN A 166 -15.58 -2.88 -8.83
C GLN A 166 -16.98 -3.04 -9.42
N ASN A 167 -17.57 -4.23 -9.37
CA ASN A 167 -18.95 -4.45 -9.81
C ASN A 167 -19.95 -3.88 -8.79
N ARG A 168 -20.21 -2.56 -8.90
CA ARG A 168 -21.05 -1.80 -7.97
C ARG A 168 -22.56 -2.07 -8.12
N GLU A 169 -22.97 -2.93 -9.04
CA GLU A 169 -24.35 -3.41 -9.13
C GLU A 169 -24.73 -4.29 -7.93
N TYR A 170 -23.70 -4.89 -7.29
CA TYR A 170 -23.88 -5.74 -6.13
C TYR A 170 -23.40 -5.06 -4.83
N PRO A 171 -24.03 -5.37 -3.68
CA PRO A 171 -23.60 -4.86 -2.38
C PRO A 171 -22.16 -5.22 -2.07
N ILE A 172 -21.44 -4.33 -1.38
CA ILE A 172 -20.01 -4.54 -1.01
C ILE A 172 -19.81 -5.84 -0.23
N ARG A 173 -20.74 -6.18 0.67
CA ARG A 173 -20.71 -7.42 1.46
C ARG A 173 -20.63 -8.67 0.58
N LEU A 174 -21.44 -8.73 -0.49
CA LEU A 174 -21.44 -9.85 -1.42
C LEU A 174 -20.14 -9.92 -2.20
N ARG A 175 -19.65 -8.79 -2.70
CA ARG A 175 -18.37 -8.70 -3.42
C ARG A 175 -17.20 -9.18 -2.55
N MET A 176 -17.15 -8.75 -1.30
CA MET A 176 -16.12 -9.16 -0.34
C MET A 176 -16.20 -10.67 -0.04
N ALA A 177 -17.39 -11.23 0.15
CA ALA A 177 -17.56 -12.65 0.40
C ALA A 177 -17.05 -13.51 -0.77
N ILE A 178 -17.33 -13.11 -2.02
CA ILE A 178 -16.83 -13.78 -3.22
C ILE A 178 -15.30 -13.72 -3.28
N VAL A 179 -14.71 -12.56 -3.04
CA VAL A 179 -13.25 -12.38 -3.07
C VAL A 179 -12.56 -13.20 -1.98
N LEU A 180 -13.10 -13.23 -0.76
CA LEU A 180 -12.54 -14.05 0.33
C LEU A 180 -12.59 -15.54 0.01
N ALA A 181 -13.68 -16.02 -0.58
CA ALA A 181 -13.78 -17.41 -1.01
C ALA A 181 -12.82 -17.73 -2.17
N LEU A 182 -12.66 -16.83 -3.12
CA LEU A 182 -11.66 -16.96 -4.19
C LEU A 182 -10.25 -17.03 -3.62
N ALA A 183 -9.91 -16.14 -2.68
CA ALA A 183 -8.60 -16.13 -2.05
C ALA A 183 -8.30 -17.42 -1.28
N HIS A 184 -9.28 -17.94 -0.54
CA HIS A 184 -9.19 -19.22 0.12
C HIS A 184 -8.96 -20.38 -0.86
N ASP A 185 -9.76 -20.43 -1.92
CA ASP A 185 -9.65 -21.46 -2.95
C ASP A 185 -8.32 -21.42 -3.70
N LEU A 186 -7.76 -20.21 -3.92
CA LEU A 186 -6.41 -20.01 -4.49
C LEU A 186 -5.34 -20.53 -3.54
N GLN A 187 -5.40 -20.17 -2.26
CA GLN A 187 -4.45 -20.63 -1.26
C GLN A 187 -4.39 -22.15 -1.20
N GLU A 188 -5.57 -22.83 -1.24
CA GLU A 188 -5.58 -24.28 -1.29
C GLU A 188 -4.85 -24.89 -2.49
N ARG A 189 -4.90 -24.24 -3.68
CA ARG A 189 -4.18 -24.73 -4.87
C ARG A 189 -2.69 -24.49 -4.73
N ILE A 190 -2.29 -23.37 -4.15
CA ILE A 190 -0.89 -23.06 -3.85
C ILE A 190 -0.33 -24.10 -2.86
N ASP A 191 -1.00 -24.33 -1.76
CA ASP A 191 -0.58 -25.29 -0.72
C ASP A 191 -0.47 -26.73 -1.24
N LYS A 192 -1.33 -27.09 -2.20
CA LYS A 192 -1.33 -28.40 -2.86
C LYS A 192 -0.38 -28.47 -4.08
N ASN A 193 0.36 -27.40 -4.38
CA ASN A 193 1.19 -27.26 -5.57
C ASN A 193 0.43 -27.55 -6.89
N ALA A 194 -0.84 -27.14 -6.95
CA ALA A 194 -1.76 -27.38 -8.06
C ALA A 194 -2.03 -26.11 -8.88
N LEU A 195 -0.97 -25.36 -9.21
CA LEU A 195 -1.07 -24.04 -9.86
C LEU A 195 -1.78 -24.08 -11.22
N PHE A 196 -1.68 -25.19 -11.95
CA PHE A 196 -2.37 -25.36 -13.25
C PHE A 196 -3.89 -25.54 -13.12
N GLU A 197 -4.43 -25.75 -11.94
CA GLU A 197 -5.87 -25.78 -11.69
C GLU A 197 -6.46 -24.37 -11.49
N ILE A 198 -5.61 -23.35 -11.31
CA ILE A 198 -6.03 -21.98 -11.03
C ILE A 198 -6.86 -21.41 -12.18
N ASP A 199 -6.51 -21.64 -13.43
CA ASP A 199 -7.29 -21.16 -14.57
C ASP A 199 -8.74 -21.69 -14.57
N GLY A 200 -8.91 -22.96 -14.20
CA GLY A 200 -10.22 -23.57 -14.05
C GLY A 200 -11.00 -23.00 -12.86
N LEU A 201 -10.30 -22.64 -11.79
CA LEU A 201 -10.86 -21.97 -10.64
C LEU A 201 -11.35 -20.56 -11.01
N LEU A 202 -10.52 -19.73 -11.64
CA LEU A 202 -10.88 -18.35 -12.03
C LEU A 202 -12.11 -18.36 -12.96
N LYS A 203 -12.12 -19.19 -14.00
CA LYS A 203 -13.28 -19.38 -14.89
C LYS A 203 -14.57 -19.77 -14.17
N ARG A 204 -14.48 -20.44 -13.03
CA ARG A 204 -15.64 -20.75 -12.20
C ARG A 204 -16.20 -19.50 -11.52
N TYR A 205 -15.34 -18.62 -11.02
CA TYR A 205 -15.72 -17.39 -10.34
C TYR A 205 -16.19 -16.28 -11.30
N GLU A 206 -15.86 -16.32 -12.58
CA GLU A 206 -16.38 -15.42 -13.62
C GLU A 206 -17.86 -15.64 -13.94
N LYS A 207 -18.43 -16.80 -13.58
CA LYS A 207 -19.80 -17.17 -13.94
C LYS A 207 -20.82 -16.38 -13.13
N GLU A 208 -21.84 -15.85 -13.81
CA GLU A 208 -22.92 -15.09 -13.19
C GLU A 208 -23.63 -15.83 -12.04
N ARG A 209 -23.78 -17.14 -12.15
CA ARG A 209 -24.37 -18.00 -11.08
C ARG A 209 -23.65 -17.90 -9.73
N VAL A 210 -22.39 -17.46 -9.69
CA VAL A 210 -21.62 -17.29 -8.46
C VAL A 210 -22.25 -16.21 -7.58
N TRP A 211 -22.69 -15.12 -8.19
CA TRP A 211 -23.34 -14.03 -7.49
C TRP A 211 -24.63 -14.47 -6.80
N THR A 212 -25.50 -15.18 -7.51
CA THR A 212 -26.74 -15.72 -6.95
C THR A 212 -26.46 -16.71 -5.82
N TRP A 213 -25.51 -17.62 -6.04
CA TRP A 213 -25.17 -18.64 -5.04
C TRP A 213 -24.61 -18.01 -3.74
N PHE A 214 -23.72 -17.05 -3.83
CA PHE A 214 -23.19 -16.36 -2.65
C PHE A 214 -24.25 -15.50 -1.97
N GLN A 215 -25.15 -14.86 -2.72
CA GLN A 215 -26.27 -14.10 -2.14
C GLN A 215 -27.17 -15.02 -1.29
N GLU A 216 -27.57 -16.17 -1.83
CA GLU A 216 -28.37 -17.16 -1.10
C GLU A 216 -27.66 -17.66 0.17
N LYS A 217 -26.35 -17.88 0.11
CA LYS A 217 -25.56 -18.28 1.29
C LYS A 217 -25.51 -17.19 2.35
N LEU A 218 -25.30 -15.93 1.97
CA LEU A 218 -25.29 -14.80 2.89
C LEU A 218 -26.67 -14.58 3.54
N ASP A 219 -27.75 -14.69 2.77
CA ASP A 219 -29.12 -14.57 3.28
C ASP A 219 -29.43 -15.66 4.32
N ASN A 220 -28.95 -16.89 4.08
CA ASN A 220 -29.09 -17.98 5.06
C ASN A 220 -28.28 -17.72 6.34
N LEU A 221 -27.04 -17.21 6.22
CA LEU A 221 -26.22 -16.83 7.38
C LEU A 221 -26.86 -15.72 8.21
N ASP A 222 -27.50 -14.75 7.57
CA ASP A 222 -28.18 -13.64 8.26
C ASP A 222 -29.39 -14.12 9.09
N THR A 223 -30.02 -15.19 8.68
CA THR A 223 -31.11 -15.81 9.47
C THR A 223 -30.59 -16.57 10.67
N GLU A 224 -29.35 -17.06 10.64
CA GLU A 224 -28.74 -17.85 11.72
C GLU A 224 -27.92 -16.97 12.70
N ALA A 225 -27.39 -15.82 12.23
CA ALA A 225 -26.56 -14.94 13.03
C ALA A 225 -27.37 -14.09 14.01
N LYS A 226 -27.14 -14.29 15.31
CA LYS A 226 -27.79 -13.51 16.38
C LYS A 226 -27.33 -12.06 16.47
N THR A 227 -26.24 -11.68 15.81
CA THR A 227 -25.74 -10.29 15.77
C THR A 227 -25.01 -10.00 14.45
N GLN A 228 -25.63 -9.20 13.59
CA GLN A 228 -25.07 -8.69 12.33
C GLN A 228 -23.73 -7.94 12.52
N GLN A 229 -23.53 -7.35 13.69
CA GLN A 229 -22.38 -6.54 14.06
C GLN A 229 -21.09 -7.35 14.23
N GLU A 230 -21.16 -8.59 14.73
CA GLU A 230 -19.97 -9.44 14.93
C GLU A 230 -19.39 -9.98 13.62
N VAL A 231 -20.24 -10.35 12.66
CA VAL A 231 -19.79 -10.89 11.37
C VAL A 231 -19.14 -9.80 10.52
N CYS A 232 -19.73 -8.62 10.44
CA CYS A 232 -19.16 -7.48 9.70
C CYS A 232 -17.90 -6.93 10.37
N GLY A 233 -17.85 -6.88 11.70
CA GLY A 233 -16.69 -6.41 12.46
C GLY A 233 -15.45 -7.30 12.23
N ASN A 234 -15.63 -8.60 12.29
CA ASN A 234 -14.53 -9.56 12.09
C ASN A 234 -14.01 -9.56 10.65
N LEU A 235 -14.88 -9.49 9.64
CA LEU A 235 -14.50 -9.39 8.23
C LEU A 235 -13.76 -8.09 7.92
N PHE A 236 -14.21 -6.97 8.48
CA PHE A 236 -13.58 -5.66 8.27
C PHE A 236 -12.19 -5.59 8.94
N VAL A 237 -12.04 -6.13 10.14
CA VAL A 237 -10.76 -6.22 10.85
C VAL A 237 -9.77 -7.11 10.10
N ILE A 238 -10.21 -8.26 9.58
CA ILE A 238 -9.34 -9.16 8.80
C ILE A 238 -8.87 -8.45 7.51
N CYS A 239 -9.76 -7.82 6.75
CA CYS A 239 -9.38 -7.09 5.54
C CYS A 239 -8.41 -5.94 5.82
N LEU A 240 -8.63 -5.14 6.88
CA LEU A 240 -7.74 -4.03 7.23
C LEU A 240 -6.38 -4.49 7.75
N LEU A 241 -6.31 -5.60 8.49
CA LEU A 241 -5.06 -6.12 9.05
C LEU A 241 -4.17 -6.78 7.99
N TYR A 242 -4.76 -7.38 6.94
CA TYR A 242 -4.00 -8.10 5.91
C TYR A 242 -3.72 -7.29 4.64
N THR A 243 -4.46 -6.22 4.37
CA THR A 243 -4.30 -5.42 3.14
C THR A 243 -3.54 -4.11 3.32
N SER A 244 -3.19 -3.75 4.55
CA SER A 244 -2.37 -2.57 4.83
C SER A 244 -1.13 -3.01 5.62
N PRO A 245 0.00 -3.30 4.95
CA PRO A 245 1.26 -3.41 5.66
C PRO A 245 1.47 -2.08 6.39
N SER A 246 1.45 -2.14 7.71
CA SER A 246 1.81 -1.00 8.55
C SER A 246 3.23 -0.56 8.17
N PRO A 247 3.54 0.74 8.12
CA PRO A 247 4.93 1.19 8.02
C PRO A 247 5.85 0.58 9.09
N ARG A 248 5.27 0.01 10.16
CA ARG A 248 5.98 -0.74 11.19
C ARG A 248 6.44 -2.13 10.76
N ASP A 249 5.79 -2.76 9.79
CA ASP A 249 6.10 -4.13 9.39
C ASP A 249 7.35 -4.21 8.50
N GLY A 250 7.73 -3.13 7.82
CA GLY A 250 8.99 -3.02 7.08
C GLY A 250 10.24 -2.82 7.94
N ALA A 251 10.07 -2.50 9.23
CA ALA A 251 11.20 -2.27 10.14
C ALA A 251 11.73 -3.54 10.83
N THR A 252 11.03 -4.66 10.74
CA THR A 252 11.37 -5.92 11.43
C THR A 252 11.79 -7.06 10.52
N SER A 253 11.79 -6.88 9.20
CA SER A 253 12.33 -7.86 8.26
C SER A 253 13.79 -7.52 7.95
N ARG A 254 14.69 -8.30 8.50
CA ARG A 254 16.11 -8.36 8.12
C ARG A 254 16.27 -9.13 6.83
#